data_ee29b6ae26b215e8fc595ba97c738c43
#
_entry.id   ee29b6ae26b215e8fc595ba97c738c43
#
_cell.length_a   1.000
_cell.length_b   1.000
_cell.length_c   1.000
_cell.angle_alpha   90.00
_cell.angle_beta   90.00
_cell.angle_gamma   90.00
#
_symmetry.space_group_name_H-M   'P 1'
#
loop_
_entity.id
_entity.type
_entity.pdbx_description
1 polymer ?
#
loop_
_entity_poly.entity_id
_entity_poly.type
_entity_poly.pdbx_seq_one_letter_code
_entity_poly.pdbx_strand_id
1 'polypeptide(L)'
;MKEWQDGILVLNQPAGHIENNESAIEAVIRETKEESGWIVKPIGLLGMYTFTPYKGADTYHRLCFLCKPVSETNEPLDKDIVSSHWLTYEEIMALPHRSPLIKACIEDSQNNPIISLSFLSDQYLSPVPSTQK
;
A
#
# COMPACT_ATOMS: atom_id res chain seq x y z
N MET A 1 4.99 -7.36 -4.79
CA MET A 1 4.27 -8.65 -4.96
C MET A 1 3.90 -8.88 -6.42
N LYS A 2 3.76 -10.13 -6.79
CA LYS A 2 3.39 -10.50 -8.15
C LYS A 2 1.98 -11.05 -8.17
N GLU A 3 1.24 -10.70 -9.21
CA GLU A 3 -0.14 -11.16 -9.40
C GLU A 3 -0.45 -11.25 -10.89
N TRP A 4 -1.50 -12.02 -11.23
CA TRP A 4 -1.91 -12.17 -12.63
C TRP A 4 -2.85 -11.04 -13.02
N GLN A 5 -2.64 -10.49 -14.23
CA GLN A 5 -3.53 -9.50 -14.84
C GLN A 5 -3.61 -9.82 -16.33
N ASP A 6 -4.80 -10.16 -16.80
CA ASP A 6 -5.05 -10.49 -18.21
C ASP A 6 -4.07 -11.55 -18.75
N GLY A 7 -3.76 -12.55 -17.94
CA GLY A 7 -2.86 -13.64 -18.32
C GLY A 7 -1.37 -13.30 -18.23
N ILE A 8 -1.02 -12.10 -17.78
CA ILE A 8 0.36 -11.66 -17.63
C ILE A 8 0.68 -11.49 -16.16
N LEU A 9 1.85 -11.97 -15.74
CA LEU A 9 2.32 -11.78 -14.37
C LEU A 9 2.87 -10.37 -14.23
N VAL A 10 2.24 -9.56 -13.39
CA VAL A 10 2.62 -8.15 -13.19
C VAL A 10 3.05 -7.89 -11.76
N LEU A 11 3.86 -6.85 -11.60
CA LEU A 11 4.30 -6.39 -10.30
C LEU A 11 3.29 -5.37 -9.76
N ASN A 12 3.00 -5.47 -8.47
CA ASN A 12 2.18 -4.51 -7.75
C ASN A 12 2.76 -4.26 -6.36
N GLN A 13 2.41 -3.12 -5.79
CA GLN A 13 2.73 -2.83 -4.40
C GLN A 13 1.51 -3.15 -3.53
N PRO A 14 1.69 -3.50 -2.25
CA PRO A 14 0.56 -3.75 -1.37
C PRO A 14 -0.34 -2.51 -1.28
N ALA A 15 -1.63 -2.72 -1.43
CA ALA A 15 -2.61 -1.64 -1.40
C ALA A 15 -4.00 -2.20 -1.13
N GLY A 16 -4.88 -1.36 -0.58
CA GLY A 16 -6.25 -1.75 -0.35
C GLY A 16 -7.06 -0.59 0.17
N HIS A 17 -8.32 -0.85 0.50
CA HIS A 17 -9.24 0.16 0.99
C HIS A 17 -9.08 0.34 2.49
N ILE A 18 -9.17 1.60 2.95
CA ILE A 18 -9.28 1.90 4.36
C ILE A 18 -10.69 1.49 4.80
N GLU A 19 -10.76 0.66 5.82
CA GLU A 19 -12.02 0.15 6.31
C GLU A 19 -12.69 1.15 7.26
N ASN A 20 -13.98 0.91 7.49
CA ASN A 20 -14.76 1.77 8.37
C ASN A 20 -14.11 1.82 9.75
N ASN A 21 -13.97 3.02 10.29
CA ASN A 21 -13.40 3.25 11.62
C ASN A 21 -11.94 2.78 11.77
N GLU A 22 -11.22 2.73 10.68
CA GLU A 22 -9.80 2.37 10.62
C GLU A 22 -9.00 3.59 10.17
N SER A 23 -7.85 3.84 10.82
CA SER A 23 -6.98 4.93 10.36
C SER A 23 -6.21 4.51 9.09
N ALA A 24 -5.69 5.48 8.35
CA ALA A 24 -4.87 5.18 7.19
C ALA A 24 -3.61 4.39 7.59
N ILE A 25 -3.03 4.69 8.75
CA ILE A 25 -1.85 3.99 9.25
C ILE A 25 -2.19 2.53 9.57
N GLU A 26 -3.32 2.29 10.25
CA GLU A 26 -3.79 0.93 10.52
C GLU A 26 -4.05 0.16 9.24
N ALA A 27 -4.65 0.82 8.26
CA ALA A 27 -4.96 0.21 6.97
C ALA A 27 -3.71 -0.25 6.22
N VAL A 28 -2.67 0.59 6.16
CA VAL A 28 -1.45 0.22 5.43
C VAL A 28 -0.73 -0.95 6.11
N ILE A 29 -0.74 -1.01 7.43
CA ILE A 29 -0.15 -2.13 8.17
C ILE A 29 -0.92 -3.41 7.86
N ARG A 30 -2.24 -3.36 7.93
CA ARG A 30 -3.11 -4.52 7.67
C ARG A 30 -2.97 -5.03 6.24
N GLU A 31 -3.11 -4.13 5.26
CA GLU A 31 -3.05 -4.51 3.84
C GLU A 31 -1.68 -5.06 3.47
N THR A 32 -0.61 -4.45 3.97
CA THR A 32 0.74 -4.92 3.68
C THR A 32 0.94 -6.33 4.22
N LYS A 33 0.45 -6.61 5.43
CA LYS A 33 0.54 -7.94 6.01
C LYS A 33 -0.26 -8.96 5.20
N GLU A 34 -1.51 -8.63 4.84
CA GLU A 34 -2.38 -9.54 4.10
C GLU A 34 -1.83 -9.88 2.72
N GLU A 35 -1.19 -8.92 2.05
CA GLU A 35 -0.77 -9.07 0.67
C GLU A 35 0.69 -9.44 0.50
N SER A 36 1.56 -9.10 1.45
CA SER A 36 2.98 -9.40 1.34
C SER A 36 3.51 -10.38 2.39
N GLY A 37 2.76 -10.59 3.46
CA GLY A 37 3.21 -11.42 4.56
C GLY A 37 4.15 -10.71 5.52
N TRP A 38 4.34 -9.40 5.36
CA TRP A 38 5.26 -8.63 6.20
C TRP A 38 4.53 -7.67 7.12
N ILE A 39 4.97 -7.63 8.37
CA ILE A 39 4.59 -6.58 9.32
C ILE A 39 5.55 -5.43 9.12
N VAL A 40 5.00 -4.25 8.87
CA VAL A 40 5.80 -3.04 8.59
C VAL A 40 5.45 -1.95 9.58
N LYS A 41 6.37 -0.99 9.73
CA LYS A 41 6.17 0.22 10.50
C LYS A 41 6.20 1.41 9.55
N PRO A 42 5.08 2.11 9.36
CA PRO A 42 5.09 3.35 8.58
C PRO A 42 5.96 4.40 9.27
N ILE A 43 6.83 5.05 8.52
CA ILE A 43 7.74 6.07 9.04
C ILE A 43 7.53 7.44 8.41
N GLY A 44 6.77 7.50 7.32
CA GLY A 44 6.47 8.76 6.66
C GLY A 44 5.47 8.58 5.55
N LEU A 45 4.97 9.70 5.04
CA LEU A 45 4.03 9.74 3.94
C LEU A 45 4.74 10.28 2.70
N LEU A 46 4.62 9.59 1.58
CA LEU A 46 5.17 10.06 0.31
C LEU A 46 4.25 11.07 -0.35
N GLY A 47 2.95 10.87 -0.24
CA GLY A 47 1.97 11.77 -0.81
C GLY A 47 0.62 11.12 -1.01
N MET A 48 -0.30 11.88 -1.60
CA MET A 48 -1.59 11.36 -2.02
C MET A 48 -1.62 11.37 -3.55
N TYR A 49 -2.02 10.24 -4.12
CA TYR A 49 -2.04 10.03 -5.57
C TYR A 49 -3.46 9.82 -6.03
N THR A 50 -3.87 10.59 -7.04
CA THR A 50 -5.20 10.48 -7.63
C THR A 50 -5.08 9.74 -8.94
N PHE A 51 -5.82 8.65 -9.10
CA PHE A 51 -5.67 7.78 -10.24
C PHE A 51 -7.01 7.20 -10.70
N THR A 52 -7.26 7.32 -12.00
CA THR A 52 -8.41 6.70 -12.66
C THR A 52 -7.86 5.64 -13.61
N PRO A 53 -8.06 4.34 -13.33
CA PRO A 53 -7.38 3.27 -14.09
C PRO A 53 -7.80 3.19 -15.56
N TYR A 54 -9.04 3.54 -15.89
CA TYR A 54 -9.51 3.58 -17.26
C TYR A 54 -10.72 4.51 -17.37
N LYS A 55 -11.07 4.90 -18.56
CA LYS A 55 -12.20 5.82 -18.80
C LYS A 55 -13.50 5.19 -18.30
N GLY A 56 -14.19 5.92 -17.42
CA GLY A 56 -15.45 5.45 -16.83
C GLY A 56 -15.28 4.71 -15.53
N ALA A 57 -14.04 4.40 -15.10
CA ALA A 57 -13.77 3.78 -13.83
C ALA A 57 -13.87 4.81 -12.69
N ASP A 58 -13.96 4.31 -11.46
CA ASP A 58 -13.88 5.16 -10.29
C ASP A 58 -12.48 5.76 -10.16
N THR A 59 -12.42 6.97 -9.63
CA THR A 59 -11.15 7.62 -9.31
C THR A 59 -10.73 7.23 -7.90
N TYR A 60 -9.49 6.77 -7.77
CA TYR A 60 -8.91 6.40 -6.48
C TYR A 60 -8.07 7.54 -5.93
N HIS A 61 -8.17 7.75 -4.63
CA HIS A 61 -7.29 8.65 -3.89
C HIS A 61 -6.46 7.78 -2.96
N ARG A 62 -5.18 7.64 -3.28
CA ARG A 62 -4.28 6.74 -2.55
C ARG A 62 -3.27 7.49 -1.73
N LEU A 63 -3.14 7.10 -0.46
CA LEU A 63 -2.02 7.52 0.37
C LEU A 63 -0.90 6.50 0.19
N CYS A 64 0.31 6.99 -0.08
CA CYS A 64 1.47 6.14 -0.22
C CYS A 64 2.42 6.40 0.93
N PHE A 65 2.80 5.33 1.63
CA PHE A 65 3.64 5.40 2.82
C PHE A 65 5.02 4.83 2.57
N LEU A 66 6.01 5.42 3.23
CA LEU A 66 7.32 4.82 3.38
C LEU A 66 7.31 4.01 4.68
N CYS A 67 7.66 2.73 4.58
CA CYS A 67 7.60 1.81 5.72
C CYS A 67 8.93 1.12 5.93
N LYS A 68 9.18 0.72 7.19
CA LYS A 68 10.30 -0.16 7.54
C LYS A 68 9.77 -1.57 7.76
N PRO A 69 10.46 -2.60 7.28
CA PRO A 69 10.08 -3.97 7.62
C PRO A 69 10.37 -4.25 9.10
N VAL A 70 9.45 -4.93 9.75
CA VAL A 70 9.60 -5.34 11.16
C VAL A 70 9.84 -6.84 11.25
N SER A 71 8.93 -7.64 10.69
CA SER A 71 9.06 -9.09 10.72
C SER A 71 8.24 -9.73 9.60
N GLU A 72 8.69 -10.92 9.19
CA GLU A 72 7.94 -11.71 8.22
C GLU A 72 6.99 -12.64 8.96
N THR A 73 5.77 -12.78 8.46
CA THR A 73 4.79 -13.73 8.99
C THR A 73 4.81 -15.00 8.14
N ASN A 74 4.29 -16.10 8.69
CA ASN A 74 4.12 -17.34 7.94
C ASN A 74 2.66 -17.53 7.51
N GLU A 75 1.86 -16.46 7.58
CA GLU A 75 0.44 -16.52 7.22
C GLU A 75 0.28 -16.55 5.70
N PRO A 76 -0.75 -17.22 5.20
CA PRO A 76 -1.00 -17.26 3.76
C PRO A 76 -1.34 -15.86 3.25
N LEU A 77 -0.90 -15.57 2.02
CA LEU A 77 -1.20 -14.31 1.35
C LEU A 77 -2.62 -14.35 0.81
N ASP A 78 -3.17 -13.17 0.47
CA ASP A 78 -4.45 -13.09 -0.19
C ASP A 78 -4.44 -13.92 -1.48
N LYS A 79 -5.58 -14.49 -1.82
CA LYS A 79 -5.69 -15.50 -2.89
C LYS A 79 -5.24 -15.02 -4.26
N ASP A 80 -5.33 -13.72 -4.51
CA ASP A 80 -4.94 -13.16 -5.80
C ASP A 80 -3.45 -12.84 -5.90
N ILE A 81 -2.71 -13.02 -4.81
CA ILE A 81 -1.28 -12.74 -4.75
C ILE A 81 -0.52 -14.03 -5.04
N VAL A 82 0.32 -14.01 -6.07
CA VAL A 82 1.16 -15.16 -6.42
C VAL A 82 2.35 -15.26 -5.47
N SER A 83 3.04 -14.14 -5.23
CA SER A 83 4.22 -14.14 -4.36
C SER A 83 4.60 -12.70 -3.98
N SER A 84 5.38 -12.56 -2.90
CA SER A 84 5.95 -11.27 -2.53
C SER A 84 7.48 -11.34 -2.58
N HIS A 85 8.11 -10.21 -2.92
CA HIS A 85 9.54 -10.13 -3.16
C HIS A 85 10.13 -8.82 -2.68
N TRP A 86 11.38 -8.88 -2.25
CA TRP A 86 12.23 -7.70 -2.08
C TRP A 86 13.00 -7.51 -3.37
N LEU A 87 12.85 -6.35 -4.00
CA LEU A 87 13.43 -6.08 -5.31
C LEU A 87 14.17 -4.74 -5.27
N THR A 88 15.26 -4.67 -6.03
CA THR A 88 15.97 -3.41 -6.26
C THR A 88 15.17 -2.53 -7.22
N TYR A 89 15.52 -1.25 -7.29
CA TYR A 89 14.90 -0.33 -8.24
C TYR A 89 14.98 -0.86 -9.68
N GLU A 90 16.16 -1.35 -10.07
CA GLU A 90 16.40 -1.86 -11.42
C GLU A 90 15.54 -3.08 -11.70
N GLU A 91 15.42 -3.98 -10.74
CA GLU A 91 14.57 -5.17 -10.89
C GLU A 91 13.10 -4.78 -11.03
N ILE A 92 12.65 -3.79 -10.27
CA ILE A 92 11.27 -3.32 -10.34
C ILE A 92 11.00 -2.70 -11.71
N MET A 93 11.90 -1.87 -12.21
CA MET A 93 11.71 -1.20 -13.49
C MET A 93 11.75 -2.18 -14.68
N ALA A 94 12.38 -3.34 -14.50
CA ALA A 94 12.48 -4.34 -15.56
C ALA A 94 11.22 -5.21 -15.71
N LEU A 95 10.27 -5.12 -14.78
CA LEU A 95 9.07 -5.95 -14.77
C LEU A 95 7.83 -5.15 -15.18
N PRO A 96 6.81 -5.81 -15.75
CA PRO A 96 5.53 -5.15 -16.01
C PRO A 96 4.86 -4.73 -14.69
N HIS A 97 4.28 -3.53 -14.68
CA HIS A 97 3.60 -2.99 -13.50
C HIS A 97 2.09 -3.01 -13.70
N ARG A 98 1.36 -3.25 -12.61
CA ARG A 98 -0.09 -3.21 -12.64
C ARG A 98 -0.60 -1.79 -12.90
N SER A 99 0.08 -0.77 -12.39
CA SER A 99 -0.32 0.62 -12.59
C SER A 99 0.89 1.53 -12.63
N PRO A 100 0.75 2.75 -13.22
CA PRO A 100 1.84 3.73 -13.26
C PRO A 100 2.20 4.28 -11.88
N LEU A 101 1.35 4.07 -10.86
CA LEU A 101 1.63 4.55 -9.51
C LEU A 101 2.84 3.89 -8.89
N ILE A 102 3.16 2.66 -9.28
CA ILE A 102 4.30 1.94 -8.73
C ILE A 102 5.59 2.70 -9.00
N LYS A 103 5.82 3.07 -10.25
CA LYS A 103 7.00 3.85 -10.63
C LYS A 103 6.98 5.24 -10.01
N ALA A 104 5.82 5.90 -10.03
CA ALA A 104 5.67 7.25 -9.48
C ALA A 104 6.01 7.29 -8.00
N CYS A 105 5.48 6.36 -7.21
CA CYS A 105 5.74 6.31 -5.77
C CYS A 105 7.22 6.08 -5.47
N ILE A 106 7.86 5.17 -6.21
CA ILE A 106 9.27 4.86 -5.99
C ILE A 106 10.15 6.06 -6.33
N GLU A 107 9.89 6.72 -7.45
CA GLU A 107 10.68 7.90 -7.84
C GLU A 107 10.48 9.04 -6.86
N ASP A 108 9.26 9.25 -6.38
CA ASP A 108 8.98 10.28 -5.38
C ASP A 108 9.69 9.98 -4.06
N SER A 109 9.80 8.71 -3.68
CA SER A 109 10.52 8.34 -2.46
C SER A 109 12.00 8.70 -2.51
N GLN A 110 12.57 8.76 -3.72
CA GLN A 110 13.98 9.11 -3.92
C GLN A 110 14.20 10.61 -4.07
N ASN A 111 13.22 11.34 -4.59
CA ASN A 111 13.39 12.71 -5.03
C ASN A 111 12.67 13.75 -4.19
N ASN A 112 11.64 13.37 -3.44
CA ASN A 112 10.82 14.29 -2.68
C ASN A 112 11.02 14.14 -1.17
N PRO A 113 10.80 15.22 -0.40
CA PRO A 113 10.82 15.12 1.07
C PRO A 113 9.72 14.19 1.58
N ILE A 114 10.02 13.48 2.66
CA ILE A 114 9.05 12.62 3.32
C ILE A 114 8.18 13.47 4.25
N ILE A 115 6.87 13.32 4.14
CA ILE A 115 5.91 14.06 4.94
C ILE A 115 5.72 13.36 6.28
N SER A 116 5.72 14.14 7.36
CA SER A 116 5.50 13.59 8.69
C SER A 116 4.13 12.94 8.82
N LEU A 117 4.08 11.79 9.49
CA LEU A 117 2.80 11.12 9.79
C LEU A 117 1.90 11.95 10.70
N SER A 118 2.44 12.97 11.37
CA SER A 118 1.64 13.86 12.21
C SER A 118 0.63 14.68 11.40
N PHE A 119 0.78 14.74 10.08
CA PHE A 119 -0.20 15.40 9.22
C PHE A 119 -1.45 14.54 9.00
N LEU A 120 -1.43 13.29 9.44
CA LEU A 120 -2.61 12.42 9.39
C LEU A 120 -3.26 12.46 10.77
N SER A 121 -4.54 12.87 10.81
CA SER A 121 -5.28 12.94 12.07
C SER A 121 -6.33 11.83 12.09
N ASP A 122 -6.28 11.00 13.11
CA ASP A 122 -7.22 9.91 13.30
C ASP A 122 -8.02 10.02 14.62
N GLN A 123 -7.87 11.15 15.32
CA GLN A 123 -8.47 11.33 16.63
C GLN A 123 -10.00 11.39 16.60
N TYR A 124 -10.60 11.53 15.43
CA TYR A 124 -12.04 11.62 15.26
C TYR A 124 -12.68 10.30 14.84
N LEU A 125 -11.92 9.22 14.82
CA LEU A 125 -12.50 7.90 14.60
C LEU A 125 -13.38 7.53 15.79
N SER A 126 -14.44 6.76 15.49
CA SER A 126 -15.34 6.33 16.57
C SER A 126 -14.63 5.34 17.48
N PRO A 127 -14.90 5.37 18.78
CA PRO A 127 -14.42 4.33 19.67
C PRO A 127 -14.93 2.94 19.25
N VAL A 128 -14.26 1.92 19.72
CA VAL A 128 -14.68 0.54 19.44
C VAL A 128 -16.12 0.35 19.92
N PRO A 129 -17.02 -0.21 19.10
CA PRO A 129 -18.43 -0.31 19.46
C PRO A 129 -18.71 -1.00 20.78
N SER A 130 -17.94 -2.02 21.16
CA SER A 130 -18.14 -2.73 22.43
C SER A 130 -17.92 -1.84 23.65
N THR A 131 -17.25 -0.71 23.52
CA THR A 131 -16.98 0.21 24.60
C THR A 131 -17.89 1.42 24.56
N GLN A 132 -18.72 1.50 23.55
CA GLN A 132 -19.68 2.58 23.41
C GLN A 132 -20.79 2.45 24.42
N LYS A 133 -21.25 3.48 24.84
CA LYS A 133 -22.48 3.47 25.60
C LYS A 133 -22.65 4.68 26.41
#